data_3a896cd5d55da8214054268d4bc867df
#
_entry.id   3a896cd5d55da8214054268d4bc867df
#
_cell.length_a   1.000
_cell.length_b   1.000
_cell.length_c   1.000
_cell.angle_alpha   90.00
_cell.angle_beta   90.00
_cell.angle_gamma   90.00
#
_symmetry.space_group_name_H-M   'P 1'
#
loop_
_entity.id
_entity.type
_entity.pdbx_description
1 polymer ?
#
loop_
_entity_poly.entity_id
_entity_poly.type
_entity_poly.pdbx_seq_one_letter_code
_entity_poly.pdbx_strand_id
1 'polypeptide(L)'
;MSEFKYIVTAEDVKRNLSVKQLVRSNFTFSSRLMTKLKQNHLVSLNGGDVQWWIAPVEGDVISILLPEEKSDFPPEDIPISAVYEDDDLLVINKQPGVVVHPTKGKPCHTIANGLMKKMLDEGKSYKIRFVNRLDMNTSGLLIVAKNSHAQDSLTKQMNAEARGLHKKYK
;
A
#
# COMPACT_ATOMS: atom_id res chain seq x y z
N MET A 1 1.28 7.08 11.39
CA MET A 1 0.56 7.82 10.33
C MET A 1 1.56 8.29 9.30
N SER A 2 1.33 8.01 8.01
CA SER A 2 2.17 8.56 6.94
C SER A 2 1.51 9.84 6.43
N GLU A 3 2.27 10.96 6.42
CA GLU A 3 1.82 12.24 5.88
C GLU A 3 2.52 12.49 4.54
N PHE A 4 1.74 12.83 3.53
CA PHE A 4 2.24 13.27 2.23
C PHE A 4 1.88 14.73 2.03
N LYS A 5 2.83 15.52 1.50
CA LYS A 5 2.62 16.94 1.24
C LYS A 5 2.90 17.26 -0.22
N TYR A 6 2.11 18.17 -0.77
CA TYR A 6 2.31 18.73 -2.09
C TYR A 6 2.14 20.24 -2.03
N ILE A 7 3.10 20.97 -2.54
CA ILE A 7 3.04 22.44 -2.64
C ILE A 7 2.56 22.77 -4.05
N VAL A 8 1.47 23.52 -4.13
CA VAL A 8 0.85 23.93 -5.40
C VAL A 8 1.79 24.87 -6.14
N THR A 9 2.01 24.58 -7.41
CA THR A 9 2.92 25.35 -8.27
C THR A 9 2.18 26.37 -9.14
N ALA A 10 2.89 27.35 -9.68
CA ALA A 10 2.35 28.31 -10.65
C ALA A 10 1.77 27.61 -11.90
N GLU A 11 2.35 26.47 -12.31
CA GLU A 11 1.87 25.69 -13.46
C GLU A 11 0.51 25.05 -13.17
N ASP A 12 0.30 24.56 -11.95
CA ASP A 12 -0.99 23.99 -11.52
C ASP A 12 -2.09 25.04 -11.54
N VAL A 13 -1.78 26.26 -11.09
CA VAL A 13 -2.71 27.40 -11.12
C VAL A 13 -3.05 27.80 -12.54
N LYS A 14 -2.06 27.90 -13.44
CA LYS A 14 -2.30 28.19 -14.87
C LYS A 14 -3.22 27.16 -15.53
N ARG A 15 -3.11 25.90 -15.14
CA ARG A 15 -3.95 24.80 -15.62
C ARG A 15 -5.32 24.74 -14.93
N ASN A 16 -5.58 25.61 -13.95
CA ASN A 16 -6.82 25.67 -13.16
C ASN A 16 -7.20 24.30 -12.57
N LEU A 17 -6.21 23.58 -11.99
CA LEU A 17 -6.43 22.24 -11.46
C LEU A 17 -7.07 22.33 -10.08
N SER A 18 -8.12 21.54 -9.86
CA SER A 18 -8.73 21.36 -8.55
C SER A 18 -7.85 20.48 -7.63
N VAL A 19 -8.05 20.59 -6.31
CA VAL A 19 -7.39 19.73 -5.32
C VAL A 19 -7.50 18.25 -5.69
N LYS A 20 -8.68 17.79 -6.14
CA LYS A 20 -8.88 16.41 -6.60
C LYS A 20 -7.96 16.01 -7.74
N GLN A 21 -7.79 16.91 -8.72
CA GLN A 21 -6.93 16.65 -9.87
C GLN A 21 -5.46 16.65 -9.47
N LEU A 22 -5.04 17.57 -8.59
CA LEU A 22 -3.69 17.64 -8.05
C LEU A 22 -3.33 16.39 -7.25
N VAL A 23 -4.20 15.94 -6.35
CA VAL A 23 -3.98 14.69 -5.61
C VAL A 23 -3.90 13.49 -6.56
N ARG A 24 -4.71 13.48 -7.62
CA ARG A 24 -4.74 12.36 -8.58
C ARG A 24 -3.54 12.33 -9.53
N SER A 25 -3.00 13.49 -9.90
CA SER A 25 -1.86 13.60 -10.82
C SER A 25 -0.50 13.41 -10.12
N ASN A 26 -0.39 13.88 -8.88
CA ASN A 26 0.87 13.84 -8.14
C ASN A 26 1.06 12.59 -7.28
N PHE A 27 -0.05 11.87 -6.98
CA PHE A 27 0.01 10.64 -6.17
C PHE A 27 -0.66 9.49 -6.90
N THR A 28 0.00 8.34 -6.95
CA THR A 28 -0.52 7.12 -7.60
C THR A 28 -1.55 6.40 -6.75
N PHE A 29 -2.54 7.13 -6.24
CA PHE A 29 -3.60 6.54 -5.41
C PHE A 29 -4.67 5.84 -6.26
N SER A 30 -5.13 4.68 -5.78
CA SER A 30 -6.27 3.98 -6.39
C SER A 30 -7.56 4.77 -6.20
N SER A 31 -8.55 4.51 -7.08
CA SER A 31 -9.87 5.13 -6.95
C SER A 31 -10.54 4.82 -5.61
N ARG A 32 -10.30 3.62 -5.07
CA ARG A 32 -10.80 3.21 -3.74
C ARG A 32 -10.15 4.05 -2.62
N LEU A 33 -8.83 4.26 -2.69
CA LEU A 33 -8.13 5.10 -1.71
C LEU A 33 -8.59 6.55 -1.81
N MET A 34 -8.73 7.10 -3.02
CA MET A 34 -9.27 8.44 -3.23
C MET A 34 -10.65 8.64 -2.60
N THR A 35 -11.53 7.64 -2.71
CA THR A 35 -12.85 7.66 -2.06
C THR A 35 -12.70 7.67 -0.54
N LYS A 36 -11.83 6.83 0.01
CA LYS A 36 -11.56 6.76 1.46
C LYS A 36 -10.99 8.08 2.00
N LEU A 37 -10.04 8.69 1.28
CA LEU A 37 -9.47 9.99 1.63
C LEU A 37 -10.55 11.07 1.74
N LYS A 38 -11.48 11.08 0.78
CA LYS A 38 -12.60 12.03 0.77
C LYS A 38 -13.56 11.78 1.92
N GLN A 39 -13.99 10.54 2.13
CA GLN A 39 -15.00 10.19 3.13
C GLN A 39 -14.52 10.42 4.56
N ASN A 40 -13.24 10.26 4.82
CA ASN A 40 -12.65 10.39 6.16
C ASN A 40 -11.93 11.73 6.38
N HIS A 41 -12.12 12.73 5.50
CA HIS A 41 -11.49 14.06 5.61
C HIS A 41 -9.97 14.00 5.82
N LEU A 42 -9.30 13.09 5.08
CA LEU A 42 -7.86 12.84 5.24
C LEU A 42 -6.99 13.72 4.32
N VAL A 43 -7.58 14.69 3.66
CA VAL A 43 -6.90 15.70 2.84
C VAL A 43 -7.23 17.06 3.40
N SER A 44 -6.20 17.88 3.61
CA SER A 44 -6.34 19.27 4.06
C SER A 44 -5.60 20.22 3.10
N LEU A 45 -6.05 21.47 3.09
CA LEU A 45 -5.41 22.59 2.39
C LEU A 45 -4.97 23.59 3.46
N ASN A 46 -3.66 23.84 3.55
CA ASN A 46 -3.08 24.71 4.58
C ASN A 46 -3.51 24.35 6.01
N GLY A 47 -3.70 23.05 6.27
CA GLY A 47 -4.13 22.54 7.58
C GLY A 47 -5.64 22.62 7.85
N GLY A 48 -6.43 23.23 6.97
CA GLY A 48 -7.90 23.30 7.06
C GLY A 48 -8.58 22.21 6.25
N ASP A 49 -9.87 21.94 6.57
CA ASP A 49 -10.69 21.03 5.75
C ASP A 49 -10.87 21.60 4.34
N VAL A 50 -10.87 20.71 3.34
CA VAL A 50 -10.86 21.12 1.93
C VAL A 50 -12.01 20.53 1.14
N GLN A 51 -12.60 21.35 0.30
CA GLN A 51 -13.53 20.90 -0.73
C GLN A 51 -12.76 20.49 -1.98
N TRP A 52 -12.97 19.27 -2.44
CA TRP A 52 -12.18 18.62 -3.49
C TRP A 52 -12.24 19.31 -4.87
N TRP A 53 -13.24 20.15 -5.10
CA TRP A 53 -13.42 20.89 -6.36
C TRP A 53 -12.77 22.27 -6.37
N ILE A 54 -12.26 22.76 -5.23
CA ILE A 54 -11.60 24.06 -5.16
C ILE A 54 -10.29 24.01 -5.97
N ALA A 55 -10.04 25.06 -6.73
CA ALA A 55 -8.73 25.34 -7.33
C ALA A 55 -7.91 26.13 -6.32
N PRO A 56 -6.81 25.56 -5.82
CA PRO A 56 -5.93 26.23 -4.86
C PRO A 56 -5.06 27.29 -5.56
N VAL A 57 -4.41 28.13 -4.78
CA VAL A 57 -3.46 29.14 -5.28
C VAL A 57 -2.04 28.65 -5.14
N GLU A 58 -1.09 29.32 -5.83
CA GLU A 58 0.34 29.03 -5.74
C GLU A 58 0.84 29.16 -4.30
N GLY A 59 1.65 28.18 -3.87
CA GLY A 59 2.17 28.11 -2.52
C GLY A 59 1.26 27.43 -1.50
N ASP A 60 0.02 27.14 -1.83
CA ASP A 60 -0.86 26.34 -0.97
C ASP A 60 -0.28 24.94 -0.74
N VAL A 61 -0.46 24.42 0.48
CA VAL A 61 0.02 23.10 0.88
C VAL A 61 -1.14 22.14 1.01
N ILE A 62 -1.17 21.13 0.12
CA ILE A 62 -2.08 20.00 0.22
C ILE A 62 -1.41 18.93 1.09
N SER A 63 -1.98 18.64 2.26
CA SER A 63 -1.52 17.55 3.13
C SER A 63 -2.49 16.38 3.08
N ILE A 64 -1.94 15.16 2.97
CA ILE A 64 -2.70 13.92 2.90
C ILE A 64 -2.26 13.03 4.06
N LEU A 65 -3.18 12.73 4.96
CA LEU A 65 -2.95 11.83 6.09
C LEU A 65 -3.45 10.42 5.75
N LEU A 66 -2.53 9.46 5.69
CA LEU A 66 -2.93 8.06 5.61
C LEU A 66 -3.02 7.47 7.03
N PRO A 67 -4.23 7.01 7.44
CA PRO A 67 -4.39 6.39 8.75
C PRO A 67 -3.55 5.12 8.83
N GLU A 68 -2.99 4.86 10.00
CA GLU A 68 -2.37 3.57 10.27
C GLU A 68 -3.44 2.49 10.24
N GLU A 69 -3.27 1.55 9.35
CA GLU A 69 -4.05 0.33 9.33
C GLU A 69 -3.19 -0.80 9.88
N LYS A 70 -3.76 -1.58 10.78
CA LYS A 70 -3.09 -2.74 11.41
C LYS A 70 -3.76 -4.01 10.94
N SER A 71 -2.98 -5.08 10.82
CA SER A 71 -3.50 -6.44 10.72
C SER A 71 -3.71 -6.99 12.12
N ASP A 72 -4.70 -7.85 12.26
CA ASP A 72 -5.07 -8.51 13.51
C ASP A 72 -5.22 -10.02 13.26
N PHE A 73 -4.08 -10.67 12.98
CA PHE A 73 -4.01 -12.13 12.92
C PHE A 73 -3.27 -12.64 14.15
N PRO A 74 -3.64 -13.80 14.70
CA PRO A 74 -2.87 -14.42 15.75
C PRO A 74 -1.40 -14.59 15.34
N PRO A 75 -0.42 -14.11 16.12
CA PRO A 75 0.99 -14.32 15.82
C PRO A 75 1.37 -15.80 16.03
N GLU A 76 2.10 -16.37 15.06
CA GLU A 76 2.58 -17.76 15.14
C GLU A 76 4.05 -17.83 14.75
N ASP A 77 4.78 -18.76 15.34
CA ASP A 77 6.21 -18.99 15.07
C ASP A 77 6.38 -19.78 13.74
N ILE A 78 6.10 -19.09 12.65
CA ILE A 78 6.32 -19.58 11.29
C ILE A 78 7.54 -18.88 10.73
N PRO A 79 8.57 -19.62 10.28
CA PRO A 79 9.80 -19.01 9.76
C PRO A 79 9.52 -18.08 8.58
N ILE A 80 9.98 -16.83 8.68
CA ILE A 80 9.90 -15.82 7.62
C ILE A 80 11.30 -15.51 7.13
N SER A 81 11.64 -15.99 5.94
CA SER A 81 12.90 -15.70 5.29
C SER A 81 12.82 -14.37 4.52
N ALA A 82 13.20 -13.27 5.17
CA ALA A 82 13.25 -11.96 4.55
C ALA A 82 14.45 -11.87 3.58
N VAL A 83 14.20 -11.45 2.35
CA VAL A 83 15.21 -11.23 1.29
C VAL A 83 15.53 -9.75 1.16
N TYR A 84 14.54 -8.90 1.36
CA TYR A 84 14.66 -7.44 1.32
C TYR A 84 13.61 -6.82 2.24
N GLU A 85 13.96 -5.74 2.91
CA GLU A 85 13.04 -4.97 3.74
C GLU A 85 13.46 -3.50 3.79
N ASP A 86 12.49 -2.58 3.58
CA ASP A 86 12.59 -1.15 3.82
C ASP A 86 11.34 -0.63 4.53
N ASP A 87 11.11 0.68 4.52
CA ASP A 87 9.95 1.30 5.20
C ASP A 87 8.63 1.02 4.48
N ASP A 88 8.66 0.72 3.17
CA ASP A 88 7.47 0.59 2.33
C ASP A 88 7.11 -0.85 2.01
N LEU A 89 8.10 -1.75 1.93
CA LEU A 89 7.88 -3.12 1.51
C LEU A 89 8.79 -4.13 2.22
N LEU A 90 8.35 -5.39 2.21
CA LEU A 90 9.10 -6.55 2.63
C LEU A 90 8.99 -7.62 1.53
N VAL A 91 10.10 -8.16 1.09
CA VAL A 91 10.16 -9.32 0.18
C VAL A 91 10.63 -10.53 0.97
N ILE A 92 9.86 -11.60 0.90
CA ILE A 92 10.19 -12.87 1.57
C ILE A 92 10.34 -14.00 0.55
N ASN A 93 11.22 -14.94 0.84
CA ASN A 93 11.29 -16.21 0.15
C ASN A 93 10.36 -17.21 0.85
N LYS A 94 9.17 -17.39 0.30
CA LYS A 94 8.16 -18.26 0.88
C LYS A 94 8.56 -19.73 0.70
N GLN A 95 8.54 -20.48 1.77
CA GLN A 95 8.70 -21.94 1.75
C GLN A 95 7.42 -22.63 1.24
N PRO A 96 7.52 -23.85 0.66
CA PRO A 96 6.36 -24.65 0.31
C PRO A 96 5.63 -25.15 1.56
N GLY A 97 4.39 -25.61 1.41
CA GLY A 97 3.58 -26.19 2.49
C GLY A 97 2.81 -25.19 3.35
N VAL A 98 3.02 -23.87 3.17
CA VAL A 98 2.38 -22.83 3.97
C VAL A 98 1.49 -21.95 3.09
N VAL A 99 0.23 -21.73 3.53
CA VAL A 99 -0.71 -20.81 2.87
C VAL A 99 -0.32 -19.36 3.14
N VAL A 100 -0.52 -18.48 2.17
CA VAL A 100 -0.14 -17.06 2.30
C VAL A 100 -1.04 -16.32 3.29
N HIS A 101 -2.35 -16.44 3.14
CA HIS A 101 -3.32 -15.64 3.90
C HIS A 101 -4.39 -16.54 4.53
N PRO A 102 -4.87 -16.23 5.74
CA PRO A 102 -5.96 -16.97 6.37
C PRO A 102 -7.20 -17.07 5.48
N THR A 103 -7.81 -18.23 5.47
CA THR A 103 -9.06 -18.53 4.77
C THR A 103 -10.05 -19.19 5.73
N LYS A 104 -11.33 -19.31 5.34
CA LYS A 104 -12.33 -20.00 6.17
C LYS A 104 -11.92 -21.42 6.54
N GLY A 105 -11.21 -22.13 5.66
CA GLY A 105 -10.73 -23.51 5.90
C GLY A 105 -9.37 -23.61 6.58
N LYS A 106 -8.59 -22.51 6.61
CA LYS A 106 -7.28 -22.41 7.28
C LYS A 106 -7.14 -21.03 7.90
N PRO A 107 -7.71 -20.80 9.09
CA PRO A 107 -7.71 -19.50 9.76
C PRO A 107 -6.35 -19.14 10.37
N CYS A 108 -5.47 -20.11 10.55
CA CYS A 108 -4.14 -20.00 11.14
C CYS A 108 -3.10 -20.81 10.35
N HIS A 109 -1.87 -20.84 10.82
CA HIS A 109 -0.71 -21.49 10.18
C HIS A 109 -0.43 -20.95 8.76
N THR A 110 -0.46 -19.62 8.61
CA THR A 110 -0.25 -18.94 7.34
C THR A 110 0.96 -17.98 7.43
N ILE A 111 1.48 -17.57 6.28
CA ILE A 111 2.53 -16.53 6.21
C ILE A 111 2.08 -15.25 6.94
N ALA A 112 0.80 -14.87 6.87
CA ALA A 112 0.29 -13.72 7.60
C ALA A 112 0.47 -13.86 9.12
N ASN A 113 0.26 -15.06 9.69
CA ASN A 113 0.48 -15.31 11.12
C ASN A 113 1.97 -15.23 11.50
N GLY A 114 2.86 -15.76 10.64
CA GLY A 114 4.32 -15.62 10.82
C GLY A 114 4.78 -14.17 10.76
N LEU A 115 4.22 -13.38 9.82
CA LEU A 115 4.52 -11.96 9.73
C LEU A 115 4.03 -11.17 10.95
N MET A 116 2.89 -11.54 11.55
CA MET A 116 2.44 -10.94 12.81
C MET A 116 3.44 -11.19 13.94
N LYS A 117 3.98 -12.42 14.05
CA LYS A 117 5.02 -12.73 15.04
C LYS A 117 6.30 -11.94 14.78
N LYS A 118 6.79 -11.89 13.54
CA LYS A 118 7.95 -11.07 13.16
C LYS A 118 7.75 -9.60 13.52
N MET A 119 6.60 -9.01 13.21
CA MET A 119 6.29 -7.62 13.57
C MET A 119 6.27 -7.40 15.07
N LEU A 120 5.72 -8.33 15.85
CA LEU A 120 5.68 -8.26 17.30
C LEU A 120 7.09 -8.28 17.88
N ASP A 121 7.95 -9.20 17.41
CA ASP A 121 9.33 -9.35 17.88
C ASP A 121 10.19 -8.11 17.55
N GLU A 122 9.91 -7.43 16.43
CA GLU A 122 10.61 -6.24 15.99
C GLU A 122 9.99 -4.93 16.50
N GLY A 123 8.92 -4.99 17.29
CA GLY A 123 8.20 -3.80 17.75
C GLY A 123 7.56 -2.98 16.64
N LYS A 124 7.29 -3.61 15.48
CA LYS A 124 6.67 -3.00 14.29
C LYS A 124 5.16 -3.26 14.27
N SER A 125 4.42 -2.37 13.64
CA SER A 125 2.97 -2.52 13.47
C SER A 125 2.54 -1.87 12.16
N TYR A 126 2.07 -2.69 11.22
CA TYR A 126 1.48 -2.24 9.95
C TYR A 126 0.44 -3.23 9.46
N LYS A 127 -0.38 -2.83 8.50
CA LYS A 127 -1.28 -3.76 7.82
C LYS A 127 -0.52 -4.55 6.77
N ILE A 128 -0.56 -5.87 6.90
CA ILE A 128 0.01 -6.81 5.94
C ILE A 128 -0.81 -6.74 4.64
N ARG A 129 -0.16 -6.41 3.53
CA ARG A 129 -0.77 -6.32 2.20
C ARG A 129 0.06 -7.12 1.22
N PHE A 130 -0.41 -8.31 0.89
CA PHE A 130 0.25 -9.11 -0.14
C PHE A 130 0.01 -8.51 -1.53
N VAL A 131 1.08 -8.25 -2.27
CA VAL A 131 1.05 -7.69 -3.62
C VAL A 131 0.83 -8.79 -4.65
N ASN A 132 1.43 -9.96 -4.43
CA ASN A 132 1.26 -11.16 -5.24
C ASN A 132 0.79 -12.34 -4.37
N ARG A 133 0.49 -13.45 -5.00
CA ARG A 133 0.06 -14.68 -4.35
C ARG A 133 0.90 -15.85 -4.86
N LEU A 134 1.19 -16.77 -3.96
CA LEU A 134 1.77 -18.08 -4.26
C LEU A 134 0.88 -19.15 -3.63
N ASP A 135 0.71 -20.26 -4.32
CA ASP A 135 -0.05 -21.39 -3.80
C ASP A 135 0.66 -22.04 -2.60
N MET A 136 -0.06 -22.85 -1.84
CA MET A 136 0.47 -23.47 -0.62
C MET A 136 1.80 -24.19 -0.86
N ASN A 137 1.87 -25.01 -1.89
CA ASN A 137 3.03 -25.85 -2.19
C ASN A 137 4.06 -25.17 -3.12
N THR A 138 3.83 -23.90 -3.48
CA THR A 138 4.74 -23.10 -4.30
C THR A 138 5.70 -22.34 -3.41
N SER A 139 6.98 -22.42 -3.70
CA SER A 139 8.03 -21.57 -3.14
C SER A 139 8.35 -20.39 -4.05
N GLY A 140 8.97 -19.35 -3.51
CA GLY A 140 9.41 -18.20 -4.29
C GLY A 140 9.18 -16.86 -3.60
N LEU A 141 9.37 -15.78 -4.35
CA LEU A 141 9.29 -14.43 -3.80
C LEU A 141 7.84 -13.98 -3.62
N LEU A 142 7.54 -13.57 -2.40
CA LEU A 142 6.26 -12.99 -2.00
C LEU A 142 6.51 -11.56 -1.52
N ILE A 143 5.79 -10.60 -2.11
CA ILE A 143 5.95 -9.18 -1.82
C ILE A 143 4.83 -8.74 -0.89
N VAL A 144 5.21 -8.09 0.20
CA VAL A 144 4.32 -7.53 1.22
C VAL A 144 4.52 -6.02 1.24
N ALA A 145 3.49 -5.26 0.92
CA ALA A 145 3.49 -3.82 1.10
C ALA A 145 3.07 -3.46 2.54
N LYS A 146 3.79 -2.54 3.15
CA LYS A 146 3.55 -2.07 4.52
C LYS A 146 2.53 -0.95 4.59
N ASN A 147 2.28 -0.27 3.47
CA ASN A 147 1.26 0.78 3.35
C ASN A 147 0.46 0.65 2.05
N SER A 148 -0.64 1.39 1.95
CA SER A 148 -1.55 1.32 0.80
C SER A 148 -0.97 1.94 -0.46
N HIS A 149 -0.09 2.93 -0.33
CA HIS A 149 0.57 3.57 -1.48
C HIS A 149 1.53 2.59 -2.17
N ALA A 150 2.39 1.93 -1.40
CA ALA A 150 3.29 0.90 -1.92
C ALA A 150 2.51 -0.25 -2.58
N GLN A 151 1.41 -0.71 -1.94
CA GLN A 151 0.56 -1.75 -2.53
C GLN A 151 0.00 -1.33 -3.90
N ASP A 152 -0.56 -0.13 -4.00
CA ASP A 152 -1.16 0.38 -5.24
C ASP A 152 -0.10 0.54 -6.34
N SER A 153 1.06 1.11 -6.01
CA SER A 153 2.18 1.31 -6.94
C SER A 153 2.69 -0.02 -7.49
N LEU A 154 3.02 -0.96 -6.62
CA LEU A 154 3.54 -2.27 -7.02
C LEU A 154 2.50 -3.09 -7.80
N THR A 155 1.23 -3.06 -7.39
CA THR A 155 0.15 -3.75 -8.12
C THR A 155 0.00 -3.21 -9.54
N LYS A 156 0.11 -1.89 -9.72
CA LYS A 156 0.06 -1.27 -11.06
C LYS A 156 1.24 -1.68 -11.93
N GLN A 157 2.46 -1.68 -11.38
CA GLN A 157 3.66 -2.11 -12.10
C GLN A 157 3.55 -3.58 -12.52
N MET A 158 3.20 -4.48 -11.62
CA MET A 158 3.04 -5.90 -11.93
C MET A 158 1.95 -6.16 -12.97
N ASN A 159 0.84 -5.41 -12.94
CA ASN A 159 -0.21 -5.52 -13.94
C ASN A 159 0.22 -4.97 -15.31
N ALA A 160 1.04 -3.92 -15.37
CA ALA A 160 1.59 -3.39 -16.61
C ALA A 160 2.58 -4.37 -17.25
N GLU A 161 3.47 -4.97 -16.46
CA GLU A 161 4.40 -5.99 -16.91
C GLU A 161 3.69 -7.28 -17.37
N ALA A 162 2.64 -7.71 -16.64
CA ALA A 162 1.85 -8.88 -17.02
C ALA A 162 1.13 -8.71 -18.37
N ARG A 163 0.84 -7.48 -18.79
CA ARG A 163 0.29 -7.17 -20.14
C ARG A 163 1.35 -7.18 -21.24
N GLY A 164 2.63 -6.92 -20.88
CA GLY A 164 3.77 -6.91 -21.82
C GLY A 164 4.51 -8.23 -21.93
N LEU A 165 4.40 -9.10 -20.93
CA LEU A 165 5.04 -10.41 -20.91
C LEU A 165 4.18 -11.44 -21.63
N HIS A 166 4.53 -11.77 -22.88
CA HIS A 166 4.15 -13.06 -23.46
C HIS A 166 4.75 -14.16 -22.58
N LYS A 167 3.91 -14.82 -21.77
CA LYS A 167 4.31 -16.01 -21.01
C LYS A 167 4.75 -17.08 -22.00
N LYS A 168 6.06 -17.22 -22.21
CA LYS A 168 6.63 -18.38 -22.88
C LYS A 168 6.68 -19.51 -21.84
N TYR A 169 5.70 -20.39 -21.87
CA TYR A 169 5.85 -21.70 -21.22
C TYR A 169 6.72 -22.55 -22.15
N LYS A 170 7.83 -23.05 -21.64
CA LYS A 170 8.54 -24.19 -22.21
C LYS A 170 8.02 -25.46 -21.57
#